data_2a392571472f6f15bbd153548db97183
#
_entry.id   2a392571472f6f15bbd153548db97183
#
_cell.length_a   1.000
_cell.length_b   1.000
_cell.length_c   1.000
_cell.angle_alpha   90.00
_cell.angle_beta   90.00
_cell.angle_gamma   90.00
#
_symmetry.space_group_name_H-M   'P 1'
#
loop_
_entity.id
_entity.type
_entity.pdbx_description
1 polymer ?
#
loop_
_entity_poly.entity_id
_entity_poly.type
_entity_poly.pdbx_seq_one_letter_code
_entity_poly.pdbx_strand_id
1 'polypeptide(L)'
;MTYFVFDTETSGLPKSYARVTPKNIANFDECRMLSVAIVQYDDNHQETGYYYKLLKHGEGHHMGATRVHGITQEHLDTQGIAFQEIYDYMKSIGAARIMGHNLDFDINMMRAECVRYQMDPAFLDEMDQICTLKLARNIYMGTVSCKLGELHQRLLGKPLEGAHDALEDCRGCARIFPLLLKDPRKYDPIPTKYVVISASKVAAAIGKHPYQKRVEYLEELWNKYSPDTFTGKTKEQSELEAIGLSQVAEAVVAQVGWEKPETSEDVAVLCERARESLEADRVLTRAQKAMVMNHVRHKVYTTRGTRKEVDTAQQDSSTLYEDEKFYKETICEVAGTKYVVVGRIDRYEVLPDGSYRMVEIKNRTKCLFKSPPKYEVIQCQTYMHMLGIEETRLLQQFNDQQQSDFMKRDRDMWNDININLVEFCKTLHSAMAA
;
A
#
# COMPACT_ATOMS: atom_id res chain seq x y z
N MET A 1 -10.97 30.20 -1.56
CA MET A 1 -11.85 29.27 -0.78
C MET A 1 -11.03 28.78 0.40
N THR A 2 -11.47 29.07 1.60
CA THR A 2 -10.78 28.67 2.85
C THR A 2 -10.74 27.14 2.97
N TYR A 3 -9.64 26.60 3.43
CA TYR A 3 -9.50 25.18 3.76
C TYR A 3 -8.79 24.99 5.10
N PHE A 4 -8.98 23.83 5.69
CA PHE A 4 -8.39 23.46 6.98
C PHE A 4 -7.46 22.28 6.81
N VAL A 5 -6.30 22.33 7.47
CA VAL A 5 -5.38 21.18 7.54
C VAL A 5 -5.51 20.55 8.92
N PHE A 6 -5.67 19.26 8.96
CA PHE A 6 -6.01 18.48 10.15
C PHE A 6 -5.01 17.35 10.34
N ASP A 7 -4.53 17.21 11.57
CA ASP A 7 -3.63 16.15 11.99
C ASP A 7 -3.83 15.80 13.46
N THR A 8 -3.52 14.57 13.86
CA THR A 8 -3.69 14.07 15.22
C THR A 8 -2.47 13.26 15.67
N GLU A 9 -2.02 13.50 16.91
CA GLU A 9 -1.10 12.57 17.56
C GLU A 9 -1.88 11.55 18.39
N THR A 10 -1.39 10.31 18.38
CA THR A 10 -2.08 9.20 19.03
C THR A 10 -1.18 8.41 19.97
N SER A 11 -1.80 7.72 20.93
CA SER A 11 -1.10 6.91 21.92
C SER A 11 -0.39 5.68 21.35
N GLY A 12 -0.71 5.30 20.11
CA GLY A 12 -0.17 4.13 19.42
C GLY A 12 -0.84 3.91 18.07
N LEU A 13 -0.71 2.73 17.50
CA LEU A 13 -1.34 2.36 16.24
C LEU A 13 -2.57 1.46 16.46
N PRO A 14 -3.61 1.58 15.65
CA PRO A 14 -4.79 0.74 15.75
C PRO A 14 -4.50 -0.68 15.24
N LYS A 15 -5.24 -1.67 15.74
CA LYS A 15 -5.19 -3.05 15.24
C LYS A 15 -5.86 -3.22 13.86
N SER A 16 -6.60 -2.21 13.39
CA SER A 16 -7.27 -2.19 12.10
C SER A 16 -7.33 -0.77 11.56
N TYR A 17 -7.18 -0.62 10.24
CA TYR A 17 -7.35 0.66 9.53
C TYR A 17 -8.72 0.78 8.85
N ALA A 18 -9.63 -0.16 9.12
CA ALA A 18 -11.00 -0.06 8.64
C ALA A 18 -11.71 1.15 9.27
N ARG A 19 -12.74 1.65 8.58
CA ARG A 19 -13.59 2.72 9.11
C ARG A 19 -14.13 2.33 10.50
N VAL A 20 -14.01 3.25 11.44
CA VAL A 20 -14.47 3.05 12.82
C VAL A 20 -16.00 2.97 12.89
N THR A 21 -16.48 2.00 13.64
CA THR A 21 -17.89 1.77 13.96
C THR A 21 -17.99 1.32 15.42
N PRO A 22 -19.17 1.38 16.06
CA PRO A 22 -19.37 0.81 17.40
C PRO A 22 -19.02 -0.68 17.51
N LYS A 23 -19.08 -1.44 16.38
CA LYS A 23 -18.78 -2.89 16.37
C LYS A 23 -17.29 -3.21 16.40
N ASN A 24 -16.43 -2.31 15.86
CA ASN A 24 -14.99 -2.56 15.75
C ASN A 24 -14.13 -1.63 16.61
N ILE A 25 -14.75 -0.83 17.49
CA ILE A 25 -14.06 0.19 18.32
C ILE A 25 -12.93 -0.42 19.16
N ALA A 26 -13.03 -1.66 19.59
CA ALA A 26 -11.99 -2.35 20.38
C ALA A 26 -10.65 -2.48 19.62
N ASN A 27 -10.64 -2.42 18.28
CA ASN A 27 -9.41 -2.41 17.48
C ASN A 27 -8.61 -1.12 17.64
N PHE A 28 -9.20 -0.10 18.25
CA PHE A 28 -8.62 1.23 18.44
C PHE A 28 -8.28 1.54 19.90
N ASP A 29 -8.42 0.59 20.84
CA ASP A 29 -8.21 0.85 22.28
C ASP A 29 -6.79 1.24 22.64
N GLU A 30 -5.78 0.76 21.89
CA GLU A 30 -4.39 1.13 22.05
C GLU A 30 -4.01 2.39 21.23
N CYS A 31 -4.97 2.95 20.48
CA CYS A 31 -4.79 4.11 19.63
C CYS A 31 -5.80 5.20 20.00
N ARG A 32 -5.48 5.97 21.05
CA ARG A 32 -6.29 7.09 21.55
C ARG A 32 -5.75 8.39 20.99
N MET A 33 -6.62 9.30 20.58
CA MET A 33 -6.22 10.64 20.15
C MET A 33 -5.68 11.43 21.36
N LEU A 34 -4.45 11.92 21.30
CA LEU A 34 -3.78 12.67 22.37
C LEU A 34 -3.75 14.16 22.09
N SER A 35 -3.56 14.55 20.83
CA SER A 35 -3.65 15.93 20.39
C SER A 35 -4.39 16.05 19.07
N VAL A 36 -4.87 17.24 18.83
CA VAL A 36 -5.48 17.64 17.56
C VAL A 36 -4.93 18.99 17.15
N ALA A 37 -4.54 19.11 15.89
CA ALA A 37 -4.20 20.35 15.24
C ALA A 37 -5.12 20.60 14.05
N ILE A 38 -5.62 21.82 13.92
CA ILE A 38 -6.43 22.29 12.80
C ILE A 38 -5.90 23.66 12.42
N VAL A 39 -5.33 23.78 11.23
CA VAL A 39 -4.76 25.04 10.75
C VAL A 39 -5.60 25.54 9.57
N GLN A 40 -6.06 26.77 9.66
CA GLN A 40 -6.87 27.43 8.64
C GLN A 40 -5.99 28.17 7.64
N TYR A 41 -6.29 27.98 6.36
CA TYR A 41 -5.61 28.65 5.24
C TYR A 41 -6.59 29.34 4.33
N ASP A 42 -6.18 30.47 3.73
CA ASP A 42 -6.88 31.14 2.67
C ASP A 42 -6.57 30.54 1.27
N ASP A 43 -7.16 31.14 0.21
CA ASP A 43 -6.93 30.73 -1.19
C ASP A 43 -5.50 30.96 -1.68
N ASN A 44 -4.74 31.81 -1.00
CA ASN A 44 -3.33 32.08 -1.31
C ASN A 44 -2.38 31.15 -0.52
N HIS A 45 -2.94 30.17 0.17
CA HIS A 45 -2.21 29.24 1.04
C HIS A 45 -1.51 29.95 2.20
N GLN A 46 -2.06 31.07 2.69
CA GLN A 46 -1.57 31.76 3.89
C GLN A 46 -2.32 31.28 5.12
N GLU A 47 -1.59 30.96 6.18
CA GLU A 47 -2.18 30.60 7.49
C GLU A 47 -2.93 31.79 8.05
N THR A 48 -4.21 31.60 8.38
CA THR A 48 -5.10 32.64 8.92
C THR A 48 -5.47 32.40 10.37
N GLY A 49 -5.23 31.19 10.88
CA GLY A 49 -5.46 30.82 12.25
C GLY A 49 -5.21 29.34 12.50
N TYR A 50 -5.12 28.95 13.76
CA TYR A 50 -5.00 27.56 14.14
C TYR A 50 -5.72 27.22 15.44
N TYR A 51 -6.07 25.98 15.60
CA TYR A 51 -6.58 25.35 16.79
C TYR A 51 -5.71 24.16 17.13
N TYR A 52 -5.03 24.18 18.28
CA TYR A 52 -4.23 23.07 18.78
C TYR A 52 -4.62 22.78 20.22
N LYS A 53 -4.99 21.54 20.52
CA LYS A 53 -5.41 21.10 21.84
C LYS A 53 -4.91 19.70 22.15
N LEU A 54 -4.59 19.48 23.42
CA LEU A 54 -4.41 18.16 24.00
C LEU A 54 -5.76 17.64 24.48
N LEU A 55 -6.00 16.35 24.32
CA LEU A 55 -7.21 15.68 24.80
C LEU A 55 -6.98 15.07 26.18
N LYS A 56 -7.78 15.46 27.14
CA LYS A 56 -7.72 14.90 28.49
C LYS A 56 -8.28 13.48 28.49
N HIS A 57 -7.45 12.53 28.92
CA HIS A 57 -7.85 11.15 29.14
C HIS A 57 -7.79 10.80 30.63
N GLY A 58 -8.68 9.89 31.09
CA GLY A 58 -8.54 9.29 32.40
C GLY A 58 -7.30 8.37 32.49
N GLU A 59 -6.95 7.95 33.70
CA GLU A 59 -5.85 7.03 33.91
C GLU A 59 -6.05 5.68 33.21
N GLY A 60 -4.95 5.02 32.85
CA GLY A 60 -4.96 3.62 32.38
C GLY A 60 -5.04 3.42 30.87
N HIS A 61 -4.95 4.47 30.04
CA HIS A 61 -4.81 4.29 28.59
C HIS A 61 -3.34 4.08 28.17
N HIS A 62 -3.15 3.43 27.04
CA HIS A 62 -1.82 3.14 26.51
C HIS A 62 -1.10 4.41 26.06
N MET A 63 0.19 4.55 26.38
CA MET A 63 1.05 5.71 26.03
C MET A 63 2.30 5.26 25.25
N GLY A 64 2.13 4.34 24.28
CA GLY A 64 3.25 3.70 23.57
C GLY A 64 4.05 4.62 22.64
N ALA A 65 3.43 5.68 22.13
CA ALA A 65 4.03 6.58 21.13
C ALA A 65 4.68 7.84 21.72
N THR A 66 4.77 7.99 23.03
CA THR A 66 5.35 9.17 23.70
C THR A 66 6.77 9.52 23.19
N ARG A 67 7.58 8.51 22.82
CA ARG A 67 8.93 8.76 22.27
C ARG A 67 8.91 9.40 20.88
N VAL A 68 7.78 9.37 20.19
CA VAL A 68 7.61 9.91 18.84
C VAL A 68 7.21 11.37 18.89
N HIS A 69 6.14 11.70 19.62
CA HIS A 69 5.53 13.04 19.67
C HIS A 69 5.81 13.81 20.97
N GLY A 70 6.43 13.19 21.98
CA GLY A 70 6.80 13.84 23.24
C GLY A 70 5.65 14.12 24.22
N ILE A 71 4.39 13.82 23.88
CA ILE A 71 3.24 14.04 24.75
C ILE A 71 3.26 13.00 25.88
N THR A 72 3.22 13.49 27.12
CA THR A 72 3.21 12.66 28.33
C THR A 72 1.83 12.71 29.00
N GLN A 73 1.58 11.79 29.93
CA GLN A 73 0.35 11.83 30.73
C GLN A 73 0.22 13.14 31.49
N GLU A 74 1.32 13.68 32.03
CA GLU A 74 1.33 14.94 32.73
C GLU A 74 0.87 16.13 31.84
N HIS A 75 1.27 16.12 30.56
CA HIS A 75 0.77 17.10 29.59
C HIS A 75 -0.76 17.00 29.40
N LEU A 76 -1.29 15.78 29.29
CA LEU A 76 -2.74 15.57 29.14
C LEU A 76 -3.52 15.98 30.39
N ASP A 77 -2.97 15.72 31.59
CA ASP A 77 -3.62 16.03 32.87
C ASP A 77 -3.67 17.51 33.13
N THR A 78 -2.59 18.24 32.77
CA THR A 78 -2.43 19.67 33.09
C THR A 78 -2.97 20.61 32.01
N GLN A 79 -2.91 20.21 30.73
CA GLN A 79 -3.23 21.05 29.58
C GLN A 79 -4.37 20.48 28.70
N GLY A 80 -4.75 19.22 28.94
CA GLY A 80 -5.78 18.55 28.17
C GLY A 80 -7.17 19.12 28.43
N ILE A 81 -7.97 19.22 27.39
CA ILE A 81 -9.37 19.64 27.42
C ILE A 81 -10.32 18.47 27.25
N ALA A 82 -11.59 18.67 27.52
CA ALA A 82 -12.61 17.66 27.28
C ALA A 82 -12.83 17.44 25.79
N PHE A 83 -13.09 16.19 25.39
CA PHE A 83 -13.37 15.86 23.98
C PHE A 83 -14.56 16.65 23.39
N GLN A 84 -15.55 16.99 24.22
CA GLN A 84 -16.69 17.81 23.80
C GLN A 84 -16.26 19.12 23.14
N GLU A 85 -15.25 19.81 23.67
CA GLU A 85 -14.76 21.07 23.12
C GLU A 85 -14.13 20.89 21.73
N ILE A 86 -13.37 19.80 21.55
CA ILE A 86 -12.78 19.43 20.25
C ILE A 86 -13.89 19.09 19.25
N TYR A 87 -14.86 18.28 19.67
CA TYR A 87 -15.99 17.89 18.85
C TYR A 87 -16.80 19.09 18.39
N ASP A 88 -17.14 20.02 19.28
CA ASP A 88 -17.92 21.22 18.97
C ASP A 88 -17.16 22.13 18.01
N TYR A 89 -15.85 22.28 18.19
CA TYR A 89 -15.00 23.03 17.27
C TYR A 89 -14.99 22.40 15.88
N MET A 90 -14.71 21.08 15.77
CA MET A 90 -14.71 20.35 14.50
C MET A 90 -16.07 20.46 13.81
N LYS A 91 -17.16 20.32 14.54
CA LYS A 91 -18.52 20.45 14.01
C LYS A 91 -18.82 21.87 13.53
N SER A 92 -18.28 22.90 14.19
CA SER A 92 -18.45 24.30 13.80
C SER A 92 -17.80 24.67 12.48
N ILE A 93 -16.80 23.91 12.04
CA ILE A 93 -16.15 24.05 10.71
C ILE A 93 -17.16 23.73 9.60
N GLY A 94 -18.16 22.86 9.87
CA GLY A 94 -19.19 22.47 8.92
C GLY A 94 -18.66 21.65 7.74
N ALA A 95 -19.33 21.73 6.60
CA ALA A 95 -18.96 21.04 5.35
C ALA A 95 -17.77 21.72 4.61
N ALA A 96 -16.77 22.19 5.36
CA ALA A 96 -15.59 22.83 4.79
C ALA A 96 -14.63 21.80 4.17
N ARG A 97 -13.71 22.31 3.35
CA ARG A 97 -12.60 21.52 2.83
C ARG A 97 -11.59 21.24 3.92
N ILE A 98 -11.36 19.95 4.21
CA ILE A 98 -10.38 19.49 5.17
C ILE A 98 -9.27 18.71 4.46
N MET A 99 -8.02 18.96 4.81
CA MET A 99 -6.85 18.34 4.22
C MET A 99 -5.97 17.73 5.31
N GLY A 100 -5.28 16.64 5.00
CA GLY A 100 -4.28 16.03 5.89
C GLY A 100 -3.33 15.12 5.14
N HIS A 101 -2.28 14.69 5.82
CA HIS A 101 -1.35 13.70 5.28
C HIS A 101 -1.65 12.33 5.86
N ASN A 102 -2.24 11.43 5.08
CA ASN A 102 -2.91 10.19 5.54
C ASN A 102 -4.24 10.46 6.28
N LEU A 103 -4.97 11.45 5.81
CA LEU A 103 -6.18 11.99 6.44
C LEU A 103 -7.21 10.93 6.90
N ASP A 104 -7.31 9.79 6.20
CA ASP A 104 -8.22 8.71 6.63
C ASP A 104 -7.90 8.20 8.04
N PHE A 105 -6.62 8.22 8.43
CA PHE A 105 -6.21 7.85 9.78
C PHE A 105 -6.76 8.85 10.80
N ASP A 106 -6.54 10.14 10.59
CA ASP A 106 -6.93 11.21 11.52
C ASP A 106 -8.45 11.32 11.66
N ILE A 107 -9.17 11.21 10.55
CA ILE A 107 -10.64 11.14 10.55
C ILE A 107 -11.13 9.90 11.32
N ASN A 108 -10.46 8.76 11.19
CA ASN A 108 -10.80 7.58 11.98
C ASN A 108 -10.51 7.74 13.47
N MET A 109 -9.44 8.46 13.85
CA MET A 109 -9.14 8.75 15.26
C MET A 109 -10.23 9.65 15.86
N MET A 110 -10.60 10.72 15.16
CA MET A 110 -11.72 11.59 15.57
C MET A 110 -13.03 10.80 15.68
N ARG A 111 -13.31 9.91 14.72
CA ARG A 111 -14.49 9.04 14.73
C ARG A 111 -14.46 8.05 15.90
N ALA A 112 -13.28 7.51 16.25
CA ALA A 112 -13.13 6.60 17.38
C ALA A 112 -13.45 7.28 18.72
N GLU A 113 -12.99 8.52 18.90
CA GLU A 113 -13.35 9.27 20.09
C GLU A 113 -14.85 9.64 20.09
N CYS A 114 -15.44 10.02 18.95
CA CYS A 114 -16.90 10.22 18.85
C CYS A 114 -17.67 8.97 19.34
N VAL A 115 -17.29 7.78 18.87
CA VAL A 115 -17.94 6.52 19.28
C VAL A 115 -17.80 6.27 20.79
N ARG A 116 -16.62 6.51 21.35
CA ARG A 116 -16.37 6.33 22.80
C ARG A 116 -17.16 7.28 23.67
N TYR A 117 -17.26 8.53 23.24
CA TYR A 117 -17.99 9.57 23.95
C TYR A 117 -19.49 9.62 23.54
N GLN A 118 -19.99 8.63 22.75
CA GLN A 118 -21.37 8.53 22.30
C GLN A 118 -21.86 9.77 21.53
N MET A 119 -20.98 10.38 20.77
CA MET A 119 -21.25 11.54 19.90
C MET A 119 -21.42 11.09 18.45
N ASP A 120 -22.25 11.82 17.68
CA ASP A 120 -22.51 11.52 16.28
C ASP A 120 -21.33 11.93 15.38
N PRO A 121 -20.66 10.99 14.69
CA PRO A 121 -19.56 11.30 13.79
C PRO A 121 -19.99 11.66 12.36
N ALA A 122 -21.29 11.75 12.05
CA ALA A 122 -21.79 11.89 10.68
C ALA A 122 -21.25 13.15 9.96
N PHE A 123 -21.05 14.25 10.68
CA PHE A 123 -20.51 15.50 10.14
C PHE A 123 -19.14 15.33 9.48
N LEU A 124 -18.34 14.33 9.88
CA LEU A 124 -17.04 14.03 9.26
C LEU A 124 -17.17 13.54 7.80
N ASP A 125 -18.32 12.99 7.44
CA ASP A 125 -18.60 12.51 6.08
C ASP A 125 -19.09 13.62 5.15
N GLU A 126 -19.52 14.73 5.71
CA GLU A 126 -19.98 15.91 4.96
C GLU A 126 -18.82 16.83 4.54
N MET A 127 -17.63 16.63 5.12
CA MET A 127 -16.45 17.41 4.81
C MET A 127 -15.85 17.03 3.44
N ASP A 128 -15.38 18.03 2.68
CA ASP A 128 -14.63 17.83 1.43
C ASP A 128 -13.18 17.45 1.77
N GLN A 129 -12.88 16.15 1.71
CA GLN A 129 -11.63 15.57 2.23
C GLN A 129 -10.53 15.46 1.16
N ILE A 130 -9.37 16.08 1.40
CA ILE A 130 -8.17 16.00 0.56
C ILE A 130 -7.04 15.32 1.32
N CYS A 131 -6.53 14.20 0.81
CA CYS A 131 -5.39 13.49 1.38
C CYS A 131 -4.14 13.72 0.54
N THR A 132 -3.15 14.46 1.07
CA THR A 132 -1.88 14.73 0.37
C THR A 132 -1.04 13.48 0.17
N LEU A 133 -1.14 12.47 1.05
CA LEU A 133 -0.52 11.17 0.85
C LEU A 133 -1.09 10.43 -0.38
N LYS A 134 -2.42 10.43 -0.54
CA LYS A 134 -3.06 9.83 -1.73
C LYS A 134 -2.68 10.59 -2.99
N LEU A 135 -2.66 11.93 -2.92
CA LEU A 135 -2.22 12.79 -4.03
C LEU A 135 -0.76 12.50 -4.42
N ALA A 136 0.15 12.48 -3.45
CA ALA A 136 1.55 12.17 -3.69
C ALA A 136 1.75 10.76 -4.24
N ARG A 137 1.04 9.76 -3.71
CA ARG A 137 1.08 8.39 -4.25
C ARG A 137 0.62 8.31 -5.69
N ASN A 138 -0.38 9.09 -6.08
CA ASN A 138 -0.85 9.17 -7.47
C ASN A 138 0.18 9.84 -8.39
N ILE A 139 0.88 10.88 -7.91
CA ILE A 139 1.93 11.57 -8.67
C ILE A 139 3.16 10.68 -8.83
N TYR A 140 3.63 10.10 -7.73
CA TYR A 140 4.90 9.38 -7.70
C TYR A 140 4.76 7.88 -7.95
N MET A 141 3.54 7.33 -7.97
CA MET A 141 3.23 5.94 -8.31
C MET A 141 4.09 4.91 -7.57
N GLY A 142 4.47 5.23 -6.31
CA GLY A 142 5.32 4.36 -5.48
C GLY A 142 6.82 4.41 -5.77
N THR A 143 7.27 5.26 -6.70
CA THR A 143 8.71 5.41 -7.04
C THR A 143 9.52 6.03 -5.91
N VAL A 144 8.86 6.75 -5.00
CA VAL A 144 9.50 7.40 -3.86
C VAL A 144 8.65 7.20 -2.61
N SER A 145 9.30 7.29 -1.47
CA SER A 145 8.56 7.36 -0.22
C SER A 145 7.71 8.63 -0.17
N CYS A 146 6.43 8.45 0.16
CA CYS A 146 5.47 9.54 0.28
C CYS A 146 5.20 9.92 1.75
N LYS A 147 6.12 9.62 2.68
CA LYS A 147 6.04 10.13 4.06
C LYS A 147 6.18 11.64 4.05
N LEU A 148 5.47 12.33 4.95
CA LEU A 148 5.42 13.79 4.97
C LEU A 148 6.79 14.44 5.02
N GLY A 149 7.66 14.01 5.93
CA GLY A 149 9.01 14.55 6.07
C GLY A 149 9.88 14.33 4.82
N GLU A 150 9.76 13.17 4.17
CA GLU A 150 10.51 12.87 2.94
C GLU A 150 9.99 13.65 1.72
N LEU A 151 8.67 13.85 1.62
CA LEU A 151 8.08 14.73 0.61
C LEU A 151 8.47 16.19 0.84
N HIS A 152 8.51 16.64 2.09
CA HIS A 152 8.94 17.99 2.46
C HIS A 152 10.40 18.22 2.04
N GLN A 153 11.30 17.27 2.37
CA GLN A 153 12.70 17.31 1.94
C GLN A 153 12.83 17.32 0.41
N ARG A 154 12.06 16.48 -0.28
CA ARG A 154 12.11 16.35 -1.75
C ARG A 154 11.60 17.61 -2.47
N LEU A 155 10.49 18.17 -2.03
CA LEU A 155 9.80 19.26 -2.72
C LEU A 155 10.33 20.64 -2.34
N LEU A 156 10.82 20.80 -1.13
CA LEU A 156 11.28 22.08 -0.58
C LEU A 156 12.79 22.14 -0.35
N GLY A 157 13.50 21.01 -0.52
CA GLY A 157 14.96 20.94 -0.32
C GLY A 157 15.42 20.99 1.13
N LYS A 158 14.50 20.90 2.10
CA LYS A 158 14.81 20.98 3.53
C LYS A 158 13.95 20.02 4.35
N PRO A 159 14.47 19.50 5.49
CA PRO A 159 13.71 18.61 6.35
C PRO A 159 12.47 19.32 6.92
N LEU A 160 11.49 18.53 7.35
CA LEU A 160 10.38 19.03 8.15
C LEU A 160 10.87 19.18 9.61
N GLU A 161 10.99 20.40 10.07
CA GLU A 161 11.30 20.69 11.46
C GLU A 161 10.07 20.45 12.33
N GLY A 162 10.25 19.85 13.50
CA GLY A 162 9.16 19.52 14.40
C GLY A 162 8.26 18.39 13.92
N ALA A 163 8.74 17.49 13.05
CA ALA A 163 8.00 16.30 12.65
C ALA A 163 7.49 15.52 13.86
N HIS A 164 6.26 15.01 13.77
CA HIS A 164 5.50 14.37 14.87
C HIS A 164 5.03 15.37 15.96
N ASP A 165 4.91 16.63 15.61
CA ASP A 165 4.05 17.59 16.27
C ASP A 165 2.87 17.87 15.33
N ALA A 166 1.64 17.60 15.75
CA ALA A 166 0.48 17.70 14.88
C ALA A 166 0.32 19.09 14.23
N LEU A 167 0.73 20.17 14.92
CA LEU A 167 0.66 21.53 14.37
C LEU A 167 1.71 21.74 13.27
N GLU A 168 2.94 21.27 13.46
CA GLU A 168 3.98 21.35 12.44
C GLU A 168 3.73 20.39 11.29
N ASP A 169 3.14 19.23 11.53
CA ASP A 169 2.73 18.29 10.48
C ASP A 169 1.60 18.90 9.62
N CYS A 170 0.61 19.59 10.20
CA CYS A 170 -0.35 20.40 9.45
C CYS A 170 0.33 21.46 8.57
N ARG A 171 1.29 22.22 9.12
CA ARG A 171 2.03 23.23 8.37
C ARG A 171 2.89 22.64 7.27
N GLY A 172 3.55 21.52 7.55
CA GLY A 172 4.31 20.74 6.56
C GLY A 172 3.44 20.27 5.42
N CYS A 173 2.25 19.73 5.74
CA CYS A 173 1.26 19.31 4.77
C CYS A 173 0.79 20.47 3.86
N ALA A 174 0.49 21.65 4.45
CA ALA A 174 0.10 22.84 3.69
C ALA A 174 1.21 23.34 2.75
N ARG A 175 2.48 23.30 3.20
CA ARG A 175 3.63 23.75 2.37
C ARG A 175 3.83 22.87 1.13
N ILE A 176 3.65 21.56 1.23
CA ILE A 176 3.82 20.65 0.08
C ILE A 176 2.62 20.62 -0.85
N PHE A 177 1.43 20.93 -0.39
CA PHE A 177 0.19 20.80 -1.17
C PHE A 177 0.21 21.60 -2.48
N PRO A 178 0.55 22.92 -2.53
CA PRO A 178 0.60 23.66 -3.78
C PRO A 178 1.62 23.10 -4.76
N LEU A 179 2.73 22.53 -4.26
CA LEU A 179 3.77 21.92 -5.08
C LEU A 179 3.31 20.61 -5.70
N LEU A 180 2.60 19.79 -4.92
CA LEU A 180 1.95 18.57 -5.46
C LEU A 180 0.90 18.93 -6.51
N LEU A 181 0.15 20.01 -6.33
CA LEU A 181 -0.82 20.47 -7.32
C LEU A 181 -0.18 20.95 -8.65
N LYS A 182 1.01 21.50 -8.60
CA LYS A 182 1.75 22.01 -9.76
C LYS A 182 2.64 20.97 -10.42
N ASP A 183 2.80 19.77 -9.85
CA ASP A 183 3.67 18.75 -10.41
C ASP A 183 3.15 18.32 -11.80
N PRO A 184 3.98 18.42 -12.86
CA PRO A 184 3.55 18.10 -14.23
C PRO A 184 3.23 16.61 -14.43
N ARG A 185 3.67 15.74 -13.49
CA ARG A 185 3.34 14.30 -13.49
C ARG A 185 1.94 14.04 -12.96
N LYS A 186 1.24 15.06 -12.49
CA LYS A 186 -0.14 14.97 -12.04
C LYS A 186 -1.02 14.62 -13.24
N TYR A 187 -1.42 13.37 -13.29
CA TYR A 187 -2.42 12.87 -14.22
C TYR A 187 -3.81 13.04 -13.60
N ASP A 188 -4.61 13.90 -14.20
CA ASP A 188 -5.99 14.25 -13.89
C ASP A 188 -6.23 15.07 -12.59
N PRO A 189 -6.97 16.16 -12.72
CA PRO A 189 -7.50 16.87 -11.57
C PRO A 189 -8.69 16.08 -10.99
N ILE A 190 -8.47 15.38 -9.86
CA ILE A 190 -9.47 14.88 -8.90
C ILE A 190 -10.37 13.71 -9.37
N PRO A 191 -10.82 12.91 -8.41
CA PRO A 191 -10.59 11.49 -8.36
C PRO A 191 -11.43 10.76 -9.39
N THR A 192 -10.89 10.55 -10.53
CA THR A 192 -11.31 9.40 -11.31
C THR A 192 -11.01 8.19 -10.43
N LYS A 193 -12.00 7.39 -10.12
CA LYS A 193 -11.82 6.14 -9.38
C LYS A 193 -10.87 5.27 -10.20
N TYR A 194 -9.66 5.06 -9.72
CA TYR A 194 -8.70 4.19 -10.38
C TYR A 194 -8.77 2.79 -9.80
N VAL A 195 -8.79 1.81 -10.67
CA VAL A 195 -8.52 0.42 -10.32
C VAL A 195 -7.19 0.03 -10.94
N VAL A 196 -6.24 -0.33 -10.09
CA VAL A 196 -4.87 -0.64 -10.48
C VAL A 196 -4.68 -2.15 -10.59
N ILE A 197 -4.22 -2.60 -11.74
CA ILE A 197 -3.81 -3.97 -12.03
C ILE A 197 -2.29 -3.99 -12.09
N SER A 198 -1.62 -4.83 -11.31
CA SER A 198 -0.16 -4.98 -11.41
C SER A 198 0.23 -5.66 -12.72
N ALA A 199 1.28 -5.19 -13.39
CA ALA A 199 1.82 -5.82 -14.60
C ALA A 199 2.16 -7.30 -14.38
N SER A 200 2.68 -7.67 -13.20
CA SER A 200 2.95 -9.07 -12.82
C SER A 200 1.66 -9.93 -12.65
N LYS A 201 0.50 -9.30 -12.49
CA LYS A 201 -0.81 -9.98 -12.32
C LYS A 201 -1.66 -9.99 -13.60
N VAL A 202 -1.19 -9.41 -14.68
CA VAL A 202 -1.89 -9.39 -15.97
C VAL A 202 -2.21 -10.81 -16.44
N ALA A 203 -1.27 -11.75 -16.31
CA ALA A 203 -1.50 -13.15 -16.64
C ALA A 203 -2.65 -13.79 -15.83
N ALA A 204 -2.82 -13.43 -14.56
CA ALA A 204 -3.94 -13.87 -13.73
C ALA A 204 -5.25 -13.21 -14.18
N ALA A 205 -5.25 -11.91 -14.43
CA ALA A 205 -6.41 -11.17 -14.90
C ALA A 205 -6.99 -11.75 -16.20
N ILE A 206 -6.14 -12.20 -17.12
CA ILE A 206 -6.57 -12.81 -18.39
C ILE A 206 -6.71 -14.35 -18.33
N GLY A 207 -6.61 -14.96 -17.13
CA GLY A 207 -6.81 -16.41 -16.94
C GLY A 207 -5.68 -17.28 -17.50
N LYS A 208 -4.47 -16.74 -17.66
CA LYS A 208 -3.29 -17.47 -18.19
C LYS A 208 -2.21 -17.74 -17.14
N HIS A 209 -2.50 -17.47 -15.87
CA HIS A 209 -1.58 -17.77 -14.77
C HIS A 209 -1.85 -19.17 -14.19
N PRO A 210 -0.81 -20.03 -14.02
CA PRO A 210 -1.02 -21.42 -13.62
C PRO A 210 -1.42 -21.59 -12.14
N TYR A 211 -1.07 -20.62 -11.29
CA TYR A 211 -1.22 -20.73 -9.84
C TYR A 211 -2.26 -19.77 -9.26
N GLN A 212 -2.74 -18.79 -10.03
CA GLN A 212 -3.79 -17.84 -9.61
C GLN A 212 -4.89 -17.79 -10.66
N LYS A 213 -6.10 -18.15 -10.28
CA LYS A 213 -7.24 -18.11 -11.19
C LYS A 213 -7.73 -16.67 -11.41
N ARG A 214 -8.33 -16.42 -12.57
CA ARG A 214 -8.91 -15.12 -12.92
C ARG A 214 -9.94 -14.65 -11.88
N VAL A 215 -10.80 -15.55 -11.40
CA VAL A 215 -11.81 -15.24 -10.39
C VAL A 215 -11.17 -14.84 -9.05
N GLU A 216 -10.13 -15.52 -8.63
CA GLU A 216 -9.41 -15.21 -7.37
C GLU A 216 -8.81 -13.81 -7.40
N TYR A 217 -8.21 -13.42 -8.54
CA TYR A 217 -7.66 -12.07 -8.68
C TYR A 217 -8.75 -11.00 -8.83
N LEU A 218 -9.89 -11.32 -9.44
CA LEU A 218 -11.06 -10.44 -9.50
C LEU A 218 -11.60 -10.15 -8.10
N GLU A 219 -11.77 -11.19 -7.28
CA GLU A 219 -12.23 -11.06 -5.89
C GLU A 219 -11.25 -10.26 -5.02
N GLU A 220 -9.94 -10.46 -5.20
CA GLU A 220 -8.89 -9.68 -4.56
C GLU A 220 -9.04 -8.18 -4.85
N LEU A 221 -9.22 -7.81 -6.12
CA LEU A 221 -9.41 -6.42 -6.52
C LEU A 221 -10.77 -5.86 -6.08
N TRP A 222 -11.83 -6.66 -6.16
CA TRP A 222 -13.15 -6.25 -5.69
C TRP A 222 -13.13 -5.91 -4.19
N ASN A 223 -12.61 -6.81 -3.36
CA ASN A 223 -12.45 -6.56 -1.92
C ASN A 223 -11.58 -5.33 -1.63
N LYS A 224 -10.54 -5.10 -2.45
CA LYS A 224 -9.64 -3.95 -2.29
C LYS A 224 -10.30 -2.62 -2.62
N TYR A 225 -11.11 -2.55 -3.70
CA TYR A 225 -11.62 -1.29 -4.25
C TYR A 225 -13.09 -1.01 -3.94
N SER A 226 -13.84 -2.02 -3.54
CA SER A 226 -15.24 -1.92 -3.12
C SER A 226 -15.56 -2.92 -2.01
N PRO A 227 -14.90 -2.82 -0.84
CA PRO A 227 -15.10 -3.77 0.26
C PRO A 227 -16.54 -3.80 0.76
N ASP A 228 -17.26 -2.68 0.66
CA ASP A 228 -18.64 -2.56 1.13
C ASP A 228 -19.62 -3.39 0.28
N THR A 229 -19.31 -3.62 -0.99
CA THR A 229 -20.13 -4.45 -1.90
C THR A 229 -19.59 -5.88 -2.03
N PHE A 230 -18.40 -6.16 -1.52
CA PHE A 230 -17.81 -7.49 -1.58
C PHE A 230 -18.49 -8.41 -0.58
N THR A 231 -19.34 -9.28 -1.07
CA THR A 231 -20.10 -10.26 -0.26
C THR A 231 -19.37 -11.60 -0.09
N GLY A 232 -18.32 -11.83 -0.89
CA GLY A 232 -17.48 -13.01 -0.84
C GLY A 232 -16.34 -12.86 0.17
N LYS A 233 -15.60 -13.97 0.35
CA LYS A 233 -14.29 -13.95 1.00
C LYS A 233 -13.27 -14.32 -0.06
N THR A 234 -12.11 -13.65 -0.07
CA THR A 234 -11.02 -14.12 -0.92
C THR A 234 -10.69 -15.56 -0.57
N LYS A 235 -10.12 -16.30 -1.52
CA LYS A 235 -9.72 -17.68 -1.26
C LYS A 235 -8.83 -17.79 -0.02
N GLU A 236 -7.86 -16.89 0.10
CA GLU A 236 -6.96 -16.82 1.25
C GLU A 236 -7.73 -16.51 2.55
N GLN A 237 -8.63 -15.54 2.56
CA GLN A 237 -9.48 -15.24 3.71
C GLN A 237 -10.40 -16.40 4.06
N SER A 238 -11.03 -17.04 3.07
CA SER A 238 -11.91 -18.20 3.29
C SER A 238 -11.13 -19.39 3.85
N GLU A 239 -9.92 -19.61 3.35
CA GLU A 239 -9.03 -20.65 3.83
C GLU A 239 -8.55 -20.35 5.24
N LEU A 240 -8.15 -19.13 5.54
CA LEU A 240 -7.66 -18.71 6.87
C LEU A 240 -8.78 -18.61 7.91
N GLU A 241 -9.96 -18.07 7.55
CA GLU A 241 -11.09 -17.93 8.48
C GLU A 241 -11.84 -19.24 8.73
N ALA A 242 -11.99 -20.10 7.70
CA ALA A 242 -12.57 -21.44 7.87
C ALA A 242 -11.82 -22.28 8.92
N ILE A 243 -10.60 -21.84 9.27
CA ILE A 243 -9.70 -22.54 10.14
C ILE A 243 -9.51 -21.81 11.50
N GLY A 244 -9.98 -20.58 11.66
CA GLY A 244 -9.67 -19.74 12.83
C GLY A 244 -8.19 -19.35 12.91
N LEU A 245 -7.47 -19.34 11.78
CA LEU A 245 -6.00 -19.39 11.73
C LEU A 245 -5.31 -18.14 11.21
N SER A 246 -6.00 -17.06 10.90
CA SER A 246 -5.30 -15.80 10.54
C SER A 246 -4.30 -15.39 11.63
N GLN A 247 -4.70 -15.51 12.90
CA GLN A 247 -3.83 -15.24 14.04
C GLN A 247 -2.72 -16.28 14.22
N VAL A 248 -3.01 -17.56 13.93
CA VAL A 248 -2.00 -18.63 14.04
C VAL A 248 -0.95 -18.52 12.93
N ALA A 249 -1.35 -18.20 11.70
CA ALA A 249 -0.41 -17.99 10.60
C ALA A 249 0.51 -16.79 10.86
N GLU A 250 -0.02 -15.69 11.36
CA GLU A 250 0.78 -14.52 11.77
C GLU A 250 1.67 -14.82 12.98
N ALA A 251 1.19 -15.58 13.96
CA ALA A 251 2.00 -15.99 15.11
C ALA A 251 3.14 -16.92 14.70
N VAL A 252 2.91 -17.87 13.81
CA VAL A 252 3.97 -18.74 13.26
C VAL A 252 4.99 -17.94 12.46
N VAL A 253 4.55 -17.00 11.63
CA VAL A 253 5.43 -16.08 10.91
C VAL A 253 6.26 -15.23 11.88
N ALA A 254 5.67 -14.76 12.99
CA ALA A 254 6.37 -13.97 14.01
C ALA A 254 7.35 -14.80 14.83
N GLN A 255 7.00 -16.06 15.16
CA GLN A 255 7.84 -16.99 15.94
C GLN A 255 9.05 -17.51 15.16
N VAL A 256 8.90 -17.69 13.84
CA VAL A 256 10.01 -18.15 12.96
C VAL A 256 11.13 -17.11 12.89
N GLY A 257 10.88 -15.89 13.42
CA GLY A 257 11.83 -14.79 13.38
C GLY A 257 12.11 -14.39 11.94
N TRP A 258 11.76 -13.16 11.54
CA TRP A 258 12.12 -12.62 10.24
C TRP A 258 13.63 -12.36 10.12
N GLU A 259 14.45 -13.38 10.29
CA GLU A 259 15.78 -13.36 9.73
C GLU A 259 15.58 -13.43 8.21
N LYS A 260 15.99 -12.36 7.58
CA LYS A 260 15.78 -12.11 6.15
C LYS A 260 16.54 -13.20 5.36
N PRO A 261 15.87 -14.18 4.73
CA PRO A 261 16.55 -15.28 4.07
C PRO A 261 17.38 -14.79 2.89
N GLU A 262 18.66 -15.05 2.89
CA GLU A 262 19.58 -14.70 1.82
C GLU A 262 19.82 -15.89 0.88
N THR A 263 19.87 -17.08 1.41
CA THR A 263 20.12 -18.30 0.65
C THR A 263 18.89 -19.21 0.53
N SER A 264 18.95 -20.19 -0.36
CA SER A 264 17.92 -21.24 -0.46
C SER A 264 17.90 -22.11 0.79
N GLU A 265 19.06 -22.25 1.48
CA GLU A 265 19.20 -22.94 2.76
C GLU A 265 18.50 -22.19 3.88
N ASP A 266 18.62 -20.85 3.93
CA ASP A 266 17.88 -20.03 4.92
C ASP A 266 16.37 -20.18 4.75
N VAL A 267 15.89 -20.18 3.51
CA VAL A 267 14.46 -20.44 3.22
C VAL A 267 14.05 -21.83 3.71
N ALA A 268 14.89 -22.84 3.48
CA ALA A 268 14.63 -24.20 3.94
C ALA A 268 14.59 -24.28 5.47
N VAL A 269 15.53 -23.63 6.15
CA VAL A 269 15.60 -23.55 7.62
C VAL A 269 14.37 -22.85 8.19
N LEU A 270 13.97 -21.71 7.63
CA LEU A 270 12.77 -20.98 8.06
C LEU A 270 11.48 -21.82 7.86
N CYS A 271 11.38 -22.51 6.72
CA CYS A 271 10.26 -23.41 6.45
C CYS A 271 10.24 -24.62 7.38
N GLU A 272 11.41 -25.14 7.77
CA GLU A 272 11.52 -26.26 8.71
C GLU A 272 11.13 -25.83 10.14
N ARG A 273 11.63 -24.70 10.63
CA ARG A 273 11.22 -24.12 11.92
C ARG A 273 9.71 -23.90 11.98
N ALA A 274 9.11 -23.37 10.89
CA ALA A 274 7.67 -23.21 10.82
C ALA A 274 6.93 -24.56 10.86
N ARG A 275 7.46 -25.59 10.21
CA ARG A 275 6.92 -26.94 10.24
C ARG A 275 6.98 -27.52 11.65
N GLU A 276 8.14 -27.46 12.30
CA GLU A 276 8.33 -27.95 13.68
C GLU A 276 7.36 -27.27 14.66
N SER A 277 7.22 -25.93 14.55
CA SER A 277 6.26 -25.17 15.35
C SER A 277 4.83 -25.65 15.14
N LEU A 278 4.43 -25.90 13.89
CA LEU A 278 3.11 -26.40 13.53
C LEU A 278 2.90 -27.86 13.93
N GLU A 279 3.92 -28.72 13.86
CA GLU A 279 3.82 -30.12 14.29
C GLU A 279 3.65 -30.23 15.79
N ALA A 280 4.25 -29.34 16.58
CA ALA A 280 4.05 -29.25 18.03
C ALA A 280 2.65 -28.84 18.44
N ASP A 281 1.90 -28.15 17.57
CA ASP A 281 0.53 -27.77 17.81
C ASP A 281 -0.40 -29.01 17.76
N ARG A 282 -1.09 -29.29 18.89
CA ARG A 282 -2.01 -30.44 19.03
C ARG A 282 -3.46 -30.13 18.65
N VAL A 283 -3.78 -28.88 18.38
CA VAL A 283 -5.14 -28.40 18.10
C VAL A 283 -5.44 -28.43 16.61
N LEU A 284 -4.42 -28.11 15.79
CA LEU A 284 -4.57 -28.03 14.34
C LEU A 284 -4.61 -29.38 13.65
N THR A 285 -5.58 -29.56 12.75
CA THR A 285 -5.64 -30.73 11.87
C THR A 285 -4.50 -30.72 10.85
N ARG A 286 -4.18 -31.88 10.26
CA ARG A 286 -3.14 -31.99 9.21
C ARG A 286 -3.40 -31.07 8.01
N ALA A 287 -4.67 -30.90 7.60
CA ALA A 287 -5.05 -30.00 6.51
C ALA A 287 -4.77 -28.54 6.89
N GLN A 288 -5.11 -28.14 8.10
CA GLN A 288 -4.87 -26.82 8.64
C GLN A 288 -3.38 -26.47 8.71
N LYS A 289 -2.56 -27.39 9.20
CA LYS A 289 -1.09 -27.22 9.22
C LYS A 289 -0.52 -27.03 7.81
N ALA A 290 -1.02 -27.79 6.84
CA ALA A 290 -0.59 -27.65 5.44
C ALA A 290 -0.93 -26.28 4.84
N MET A 291 -2.08 -25.70 5.21
CA MET A 291 -2.52 -24.39 4.73
C MET A 291 -1.67 -23.26 5.31
N VAL A 292 -1.45 -23.27 6.63
CA VAL A 292 -0.54 -22.31 7.30
C VAL A 292 0.85 -22.41 6.69
N MET A 293 1.34 -23.62 6.47
CA MET A 293 2.65 -23.85 5.87
C MET A 293 2.78 -23.28 4.44
N ASN A 294 1.70 -23.35 3.65
CA ASN A 294 1.69 -22.76 2.32
C ASN A 294 1.75 -21.22 2.38
N HIS A 295 1.03 -20.59 3.31
CA HIS A 295 1.08 -19.15 3.53
C HIS A 295 2.49 -18.70 3.97
N VAL A 296 3.09 -19.37 4.95
CA VAL A 296 4.45 -19.08 5.41
C VAL A 296 5.46 -19.20 4.25
N ARG A 297 5.39 -20.29 3.48
CA ARG A 297 6.26 -20.48 2.31
C ARG A 297 6.13 -19.35 1.31
N HIS A 298 4.91 -19.00 0.93
CA HIS A 298 4.66 -17.92 -0.04
C HIS A 298 5.30 -16.61 0.43
N LYS A 299 5.13 -16.26 1.70
CA LYS A 299 5.66 -15.04 2.29
C LYS A 299 7.20 -15.03 2.34
N VAL A 300 7.82 -16.15 2.75
CA VAL A 300 9.29 -16.31 2.80
C VAL A 300 9.92 -16.23 1.39
N TYR A 301 9.33 -16.92 0.40
CA TYR A 301 9.83 -16.90 -0.98
C TYR A 301 9.71 -15.52 -1.64
N THR A 302 8.61 -14.80 -1.41
CA THR A 302 8.40 -13.46 -1.98
C THR A 302 9.43 -12.47 -1.41
N THR A 303 9.65 -12.50 -0.09
CA THR A 303 10.62 -11.62 0.58
C THR A 303 12.06 -11.86 0.08
N ARG A 304 12.44 -13.13 -0.12
CA ARG A 304 13.77 -13.48 -0.67
C ARG A 304 13.94 -12.99 -2.11
N GLY A 305 12.91 -13.16 -2.95
CA GLY A 305 12.97 -12.80 -4.37
C GLY A 305 13.38 -11.34 -4.59
N THR A 306 12.69 -10.42 -3.94
CA THR A 306 12.94 -8.98 -4.05
C THR A 306 14.35 -8.57 -3.58
N ARG A 307 14.90 -9.25 -2.57
CA ARG A 307 16.22 -8.91 -2.06
C ARG A 307 17.35 -9.36 -2.98
N LYS A 308 17.22 -10.53 -3.57
CA LYS A 308 18.24 -11.10 -4.45
C LYS A 308 18.31 -10.46 -5.84
N GLU A 309 17.39 -9.59 -6.19
CA GLU A 309 17.43 -8.84 -7.46
C GLU A 309 18.71 -8.00 -7.56
N VAL A 310 19.14 -7.38 -6.46
CA VAL A 310 20.37 -6.56 -6.42
C VAL A 310 21.60 -7.44 -6.64
N ASP A 311 21.71 -8.55 -5.89
CA ASP A 311 22.85 -9.48 -5.98
C ASP A 311 22.93 -10.10 -7.39
N THR A 312 21.79 -10.51 -7.94
CA THR A 312 21.69 -11.08 -9.28
C THR A 312 22.13 -10.08 -10.35
N ALA A 313 21.73 -8.80 -10.21
CA ALA A 313 22.15 -7.76 -11.12
C ALA A 313 23.66 -7.47 -11.06
N GLN A 314 24.27 -7.57 -9.88
CA GLN A 314 25.72 -7.37 -9.69
C GLN A 314 26.55 -8.55 -10.24
N GLN A 315 26.01 -9.76 -10.26
CA GLN A 315 26.67 -10.96 -10.78
C GLN A 315 26.57 -11.10 -12.30
N ASP A 316 25.70 -10.29 -12.93
CA ASP A 316 25.54 -10.31 -14.37
C ASP A 316 26.78 -9.73 -15.09
N SER A 317 27.11 -10.29 -16.25
CA SER A 317 28.26 -9.85 -17.06
C SER A 317 28.06 -8.48 -17.73
N SER A 318 26.82 -8.00 -17.81
CA SER A 318 26.47 -6.68 -18.36
C SER A 318 26.22 -5.67 -17.24
N THR A 319 26.38 -4.37 -17.56
CA THR A 319 26.03 -3.32 -16.62
C THR A 319 24.52 -3.12 -16.59
N LEU A 320 23.88 -3.46 -15.47
CA LEU A 320 22.46 -3.31 -15.24
C LEU A 320 22.18 -2.07 -14.36
N TYR A 321 21.30 -1.22 -14.82
CA TYR A 321 20.90 0.02 -14.16
C TYR A 321 19.54 -0.13 -13.50
N GLU A 322 19.36 0.49 -12.33
CA GLU A 322 18.06 0.60 -11.67
C GLU A 322 17.18 1.63 -12.36
N ASP A 323 15.89 1.30 -12.47
CA ASP A 323 14.86 2.25 -12.86
C ASP A 323 13.86 2.41 -11.71
N GLU A 324 13.87 3.58 -11.09
CA GLU A 324 12.96 3.91 -10.00
C GLU A 324 11.55 4.29 -10.48
N LYS A 325 11.31 4.34 -11.80
CA LYS A 325 10.04 4.79 -12.36
C LYS A 325 8.98 3.70 -12.30
N PHE A 326 7.76 4.11 -12.00
CA PHE A 326 6.56 3.34 -12.24
C PHE A 326 5.97 3.72 -13.59
N TYR A 327 5.69 2.69 -14.38
CA TYR A 327 5.04 2.81 -15.67
C TYR A 327 3.56 2.53 -15.52
N LYS A 328 2.75 3.22 -16.31
CA LYS A 328 1.29 3.14 -16.28
C LYS A 328 0.74 3.10 -17.69
N GLU A 329 -0.20 2.19 -17.93
CA GLU A 329 -0.99 2.11 -19.15
C GLU A 329 -2.47 2.08 -18.80
N THR A 330 -3.27 2.92 -19.45
CA THR A 330 -4.72 2.92 -19.28
C THR A 330 -5.33 1.88 -20.21
N ILE A 331 -5.99 0.88 -19.63
CA ILE A 331 -6.62 -0.20 -20.37
C ILE A 331 -8.00 0.21 -20.88
N CYS A 332 -8.85 0.74 -19.99
CA CYS A 332 -10.17 1.24 -20.37
C CYS A 332 -10.73 2.14 -19.25
N GLU A 333 -11.83 2.82 -19.58
CA GLU A 333 -12.67 3.53 -18.64
C GLU A 333 -14.09 2.96 -18.69
N VAL A 334 -14.68 2.68 -17.52
CA VAL A 334 -16.05 2.16 -17.39
C VAL A 334 -16.78 3.01 -16.35
N ALA A 335 -17.84 3.71 -16.76
CA ALA A 335 -18.66 4.57 -15.90
C ALA A 335 -17.82 5.48 -14.96
N GLY A 336 -16.84 6.21 -15.51
CA GLY A 336 -15.99 7.13 -14.76
C GLY A 336 -14.89 6.47 -13.91
N THR A 337 -14.76 5.14 -13.95
CA THR A 337 -13.66 4.39 -13.31
C THR A 337 -12.61 4.04 -14.36
N LYS A 338 -11.36 4.49 -14.18
CA LYS A 338 -10.24 4.13 -15.04
C LYS A 338 -9.54 2.86 -14.53
N TYR A 339 -9.35 1.92 -15.42
CA TYR A 339 -8.62 0.68 -15.18
C TYR A 339 -7.22 0.81 -15.77
N VAL A 340 -6.21 0.71 -14.93
CA VAL A 340 -4.83 0.94 -15.33
C VAL A 340 -3.94 -0.24 -14.96
N VAL A 341 -3.05 -0.62 -15.86
CA VAL A 341 -1.94 -1.51 -15.53
C VAL A 341 -0.77 -0.66 -15.08
N VAL A 342 -0.15 -1.05 -13.96
CA VAL A 342 1.05 -0.40 -13.45
C VAL A 342 2.15 -1.41 -13.19
N GLY A 343 3.39 -0.99 -13.32
CA GLY A 343 4.53 -1.81 -12.96
C GLY A 343 5.83 -1.03 -12.93
N ARG A 344 6.80 -1.58 -12.21
CA ARG A 344 8.19 -1.15 -12.20
C ARG A 344 9.02 -2.28 -12.78
N ILE A 345 9.97 -1.95 -13.63
CA ILE A 345 10.95 -2.91 -14.15
C ILE A 345 12.05 -3.14 -13.11
N ASP A 346 12.63 -4.34 -13.11
CA ASP A 346 13.69 -4.65 -12.16
C ASP A 346 14.97 -3.90 -12.52
N ARG A 347 15.38 -3.96 -13.79
CA ARG A 347 16.59 -3.29 -14.32
C ARG A 347 16.43 -2.95 -15.79
N TYR A 348 17.37 -2.14 -16.29
CA TYR A 348 17.59 -1.97 -17.74
C TYR A 348 19.08 -1.99 -18.08
N GLU A 349 19.39 -2.33 -19.31
CA GLU A 349 20.72 -2.24 -19.89
C GLU A 349 20.72 -1.30 -21.11
N VAL A 350 21.85 -0.64 -21.34
CA VAL A 350 22.05 0.25 -22.51
C VAL A 350 22.77 -0.56 -23.59
N LEU A 351 22.18 -0.62 -24.77
CA LEU A 351 22.74 -1.33 -25.91
C LEU A 351 23.81 -0.46 -26.64
N PRO A 352 24.69 -1.08 -27.44
CA PRO A 352 25.75 -0.35 -28.16
C PRO A 352 25.25 0.79 -29.10
N ASP A 353 24.02 0.69 -29.55
CA ASP A 353 23.35 1.71 -30.39
C ASP A 353 22.70 2.85 -29.58
N GLY A 354 22.83 2.82 -28.25
CA GLY A 354 22.22 3.77 -27.32
C GLY A 354 20.76 3.50 -26.98
N SER A 355 20.16 2.46 -27.53
CA SER A 355 18.82 2.05 -27.15
C SER A 355 18.82 1.31 -25.80
N TYR A 356 17.62 1.14 -25.21
CA TYR A 356 17.43 0.50 -23.91
C TYR A 356 16.75 -0.86 -24.06
N ARG A 357 17.21 -1.81 -23.27
CA ARG A 357 16.55 -3.10 -23.10
C ARG A 357 16.17 -3.27 -21.64
N MET A 358 14.91 -3.59 -21.37
CA MET A 358 14.46 -3.97 -20.03
C MET A 358 15.02 -5.34 -19.65
N VAL A 359 15.38 -5.50 -18.39
CA VAL A 359 15.81 -6.76 -17.79
C VAL A 359 14.89 -7.12 -16.62
N GLU A 360 14.12 -8.18 -16.80
CA GLU A 360 13.29 -8.76 -15.75
C GLU A 360 14.08 -9.86 -15.03
N ILE A 361 14.21 -9.80 -13.72
CA ILE A 361 15.02 -10.73 -12.92
C ILE A 361 14.12 -11.76 -12.23
N LYS A 362 14.47 -13.05 -12.37
CA LYS A 362 13.77 -14.15 -11.73
C LYS A 362 14.70 -15.02 -10.90
N ASN A 363 14.68 -14.83 -9.60
CA ASN A 363 15.42 -15.66 -8.64
C ASN A 363 14.70 -16.99 -8.42
N ARG A 364 15.17 -18.03 -9.09
CA ARG A 364 14.59 -19.37 -9.02
C ARG A 364 14.95 -20.07 -7.71
N THR A 365 14.08 -20.97 -7.27
CA THR A 365 14.24 -21.71 -6.01
C THR A 365 14.50 -23.20 -6.19
N LYS A 366 14.23 -23.71 -7.41
CA LYS A 366 14.38 -25.17 -7.71
C LYS A 366 15.32 -25.44 -8.87
N CYS A 367 15.15 -24.76 -9.99
CA CYS A 367 15.95 -24.93 -11.20
C CYS A 367 15.73 -23.76 -12.15
N LEU A 368 16.63 -23.56 -13.10
CA LEU A 368 16.42 -22.70 -14.25
C LEU A 368 15.37 -23.33 -15.18
N PHE A 369 14.51 -22.53 -15.78
CA PHE A 369 13.59 -22.99 -16.80
C PHE A 369 14.27 -22.95 -18.17
N LYS A 370 14.08 -24.02 -18.96
CA LYS A 370 14.63 -24.11 -20.32
C LYS A 370 14.04 -23.05 -21.27
N SER A 371 12.81 -22.60 -20.99
CA SER A 371 12.13 -21.52 -21.69
C SER A 371 11.26 -20.76 -20.71
N PRO A 372 11.06 -19.43 -20.91
CA PRO A 372 10.22 -18.63 -20.03
C PRO A 372 8.79 -19.16 -19.96
N PRO A 373 8.22 -19.30 -18.75
CA PRO A 373 6.82 -19.65 -18.58
C PRO A 373 5.90 -18.60 -19.21
N LYS A 374 4.77 -19.04 -19.79
CA LYS A 374 3.83 -18.16 -20.50
C LYS A 374 3.37 -16.94 -19.69
N TYR A 375 3.19 -17.07 -18.39
CA TYR A 375 2.78 -15.96 -17.53
C TYR A 375 3.88 -14.90 -17.36
N GLU A 376 5.15 -15.28 -17.40
CA GLU A 376 6.28 -14.35 -17.38
C GLU A 376 6.46 -13.67 -18.76
N VAL A 377 6.25 -14.43 -19.85
CA VAL A 377 6.20 -13.84 -21.20
C VAL A 377 5.12 -12.76 -21.28
N ILE A 378 3.92 -13.02 -20.74
CA ILE A 378 2.83 -12.03 -20.69
C ILE A 378 3.25 -10.80 -19.89
N GLN A 379 3.92 -10.95 -18.77
CA GLN A 379 4.45 -9.83 -17.97
C GLN A 379 5.46 -9.02 -18.78
N CYS A 380 6.40 -9.66 -19.44
CA CYS A 380 7.40 -9.00 -20.28
C CYS A 380 6.79 -8.26 -21.48
N GLN A 381 5.81 -8.86 -22.17
CA GLN A 381 5.08 -8.22 -23.27
C GLN A 381 4.28 -7.00 -22.77
N THR A 382 3.71 -7.09 -21.59
CA THR A 382 3.02 -5.96 -20.95
C THR A 382 4.00 -4.80 -20.72
N TYR A 383 5.16 -5.06 -20.16
CA TYR A 383 6.19 -4.02 -19.96
C TYR A 383 6.72 -3.45 -21.27
N MET A 384 7.00 -4.30 -22.28
CA MET A 384 7.47 -3.82 -23.59
C MET A 384 6.45 -2.88 -24.24
N HIS A 385 5.15 -3.17 -24.08
CA HIS A 385 4.11 -2.27 -24.54
C HIS A 385 4.13 -0.94 -23.78
N MET A 386 4.13 -0.99 -22.44
CA MET A 386 4.09 0.20 -21.57
C MET A 386 5.30 1.12 -21.78
N LEU A 387 6.46 0.55 -22.07
CA LEU A 387 7.72 1.26 -22.27
C LEU A 387 7.95 1.69 -23.73
N GLY A 388 7.21 1.12 -24.67
CA GLY A 388 7.43 1.33 -26.11
C GLY A 388 8.74 0.73 -26.65
N ILE A 389 9.32 -0.26 -25.96
CA ILE A 389 10.58 -0.93 -26.35
C ILE A 389 10.32 -2.19 -27.16
N GLU A 390 11.29 -2.58 -27.99
CA GLU A 390 11.13 -3.69 -28.95
C GLU A 390 11.74 -5.02 -28.44
N GLU A 391 12.56 -4.97 -27.40
CA GLU A 391 13.22 -6.15 -26.86
C GLU A 391 13.33 -6.13 -25.34
N THR A 392 13.21 -7.28 -24.71
CA THR A 392 13.44 -7.49 -23.27
C THR A 392 14.31 -8.72 -23.05
N ARG A 393 14.99 -8.74 -21.91
CA ARG A 393 15.78 -9.86 -21.43
C ARG A 393 15.16 -10.35 -20.12
N LEU A 394 14.86 -11.64 -20.03
CA LEU A 394 14.50 -12.29 -18.79
C LEU A 394 15.75 -13.00 -18.25
N LEU A 395 16.27 -12.50 -17.15
CA LEU A 395 17.46 -13.03 -16.47
C LEU A 395 17.01 -13.95 -15.33
N GLN A 396 17.33 -15.23 -15.45
CA GLN A 396 17.05 -16.22 -14.43
C GLN A 396 18.32 -16.49 -13.62
N GLN A 397 18.20 -16.59 -12.30
CA GLN A 397 19.26 -16.97 -11.37
C GLN A 397 18.83 -18.18 -10.55
N PHE A 398 19.67 -19.21 -10.49
CA PHE A 398 19.52 -20.35 -9.58
C PHE A 398 20.90 -20.72 -9.05
N ASN A 399 21.11 -20.56 -7.76
CA ASN A 399 22.43 -20.63 -7.13
C ASN A 399 23.45 -19.75 -7.90
N ASP A 400 24.58 -20.30 -8.32
CA ASP A 400 25.62 -19.59 -9.08
C ASP A 400 25.42 -19.63 -10.61
N GLN A 401 24.26 -20.15 -11.07
CA GLN A 401 23.96 -20.28 -12.50
C GLN A 401 23.00 -19.19 -12.96
N GLN A 402 23.34 -18.55 -14.06
CA GLN A 402 22.49 -17.58 -14.74
C GLN A 402 22.10 -18.06 -16.14
N GLN A 403 20.90 -17.75 -16.55
CA GLN A 403 20.39 -17.94 -17.90
C GLN A 403 19.61 -16.71 -18.34
N SER A 404 19.84 -16.28 -19.56
CA SER A 404 19.12 -15.17 -20.20
C SER A 404 18.28 -15.63 -21.36
N ASP A 405 17.04 -15.23 -21.37
CA ASP A 405 16.11 -15.44 -22.47
C ASP A 405 15.73 -14.08 -23.06
N PHE A 406 15.97 -13.89 -24.35
CA PHE A 406 15.65 -12.65 -25.07
C PHE A 406 14.32 -12.78 -25.77
N MET A 407 13.46 -11.76 -25.63
CA MET A 407 12.14 -11.73 -26.21
C MET A 407 11.92 -10.43 -26.99
N LYS A 408 11.34 -10.56 -28.19
CA LYS A 408 10.91 -9.42 -28.99
C LYS A 408 9.48 -9.05 -28.67
N ARG A 409 9.15 -7.78 -28.86
CA ARG A 409 7.80 -7.27 -28.72
C ARG A 409 6.87 -7.91 -29.74
N ASP A 410 5.78 -8.50 -29.25
CA ASP A 410 4.73 -9.13 -30.03
C ASP A 410 3.44 -8.30 -29.91
N ARG A 411 3.13 -7.53 -30.96
CA ARG A 411 1.97 -6.64 -30.99
C ARG A 411 0.66 -7.39 -31.06
N ASP A 412 0.63 -8.54 -31.71
CA ASP A 412 -0.58 -9.39 -31.81
C ASP A 412 -0.88 -10.02 -30.45
N MET A 413 0.14 -10.53 -29.78
CA MET A 413 0.00 -11.03 -28.41
C MET A 413 -0.48 -9.92 -27.45
N TRP A 414 0.03 -8.68 -27.58
CA TRP A 414 -0.46 -7.56 -26.77
C TRP A 414 -1.92 -7.25 -27.06
N ASN A 415 -2.34 -7.26 -28.32
CA ASN A 415 -3.75 -7.04 -28.67
C ASN A 415 -4.65 -8.07 -28.00
N ASP A 416 -4.27 -9.35 -28.01
CA ASP A 416 -5.00 -10.41 -27.30
C ASP A 416 -5.03 -10.19 -25.79
N ILE A 417 -3.90 -9.78 -25.19
CA ILE A 417 -3.82 -9.44 -23.77
C ILE A 417 -4.77 -8.30 -23.46
N ASN A 418 -4.75 -7.22 -24.24
CA ASN A 418 -5.55 -6.03 -24.02
C ASN A 418 -7.05 -6.30 -24.13
N ILE A 419 -7.49 -7.07 -25.13
CA ILE A 419 -8.90 -7.48 -25.28
C ILE A 419 -9.38 -8.20 -24.01
N ASN A 420 -8.61 -9.17 -23.54
CA ASN A 420 -8.96 -9.94 -22.33
C ASN A 420 -8.88 -9.08 -21.04
N LEU A 421 -7.98 -8.09 -20.97
CA LEU A 421 -7.93 -7.14 -19.86
C LEU A 421 -9.16 -6.24 -19.85
N VAL A 422 -9.58 -5.71 -20.99
CA VAL A 422 -10.81 -4.90 -21.10
C VAL A 422 -12.03 -5.68 -20.63
N GLU A 423 -12.15 -6.95 -21.04
CA GLU A 423 -13.23 -7.82 -20.57
C GLU A 423 -13.16 -8.07 -19.06
N PHE A 424 -11.96 -8.31 -18.52
CA PHE A 424 -11.75 -8.45 -17.08
C PHE A 424 -12.17 -7.19 -16.32
N CYS A 425 -11.78 -6.01 -16.79
CA CYS A 425 -12.14 -4.73 -16.17
C CYS A 425 -13.65 -4.49 -16.14
N LYS A 426 -14.35 -4.80 -17.24
CA LYS A 426 -15.81 -4.72 -17.30
C LYS A 426 -16.48 -5.68 -16.32
N THR A 427 -16.00 -6.93 -16.24
CA THR A 427 -16.51 -7.92 -15.28
C THR A 427 -16.30 -7.46 -13.84
N LEU A 428 -15.10 -6.96 -13.52
CA LEU A 428 -14.78 -6.42 -12.18
C LEU A 428 -15.66 -5.20 -11.86
N HIS A 429 -15.85 -4.30 -12.83
CA HIS A 429 -16.71 -3.13 -12.64
C HIS A 429 -18.15 -3.53 -12.30
N SER A 430 -18.71 -4.48 -13.04
CA SER A 430 -20.06 -4.98 -12.80
C SER A 430 -20.18 -5.64 -11.42
N ALA A 431 -19.16 -6.39 -10.98
CA ALA A 431 -19.13 -6.99 -9.66
C ALA A 431 -19.08 -5.95 -8.54
N MET A 432 -18.27 -4.89 -8.70
CA MET A 432 -18.16 -3.81 -7.71
C MET A 432 -19.37 -2.89 -7.63
N ALA A 433 -20.22 -2.87 -8.68
CA ALA A 433 -21.43 -2.04 -8.75
C ALA A 433 -22.71 -2.78 -8.33
N ALA A 434 -22.65 -4.11 -8.18
CA ALA A 434 -23.78 -4.93 -7.74
C ALA A 434 -23.95 -4.87 -6.21
#